data_d043dc991f62fffba4d0d2bf65553aa9
#
_entry.id   d043dc991f62fffba4d0d2bf65553aa9
#
_cell.length_a   1.000
_cell.length_b   1.000
_cell.length_c   1.000
_cell.angle_alpha   90.00
_cell.angle_beta   90.00
_cell.angle_gamma   90.00
#
_symmetry.space_group_name_H-M   'P 1'
#
loop_
_entity.id
_entity.type
_entity.pdbx_description
1 polymer ?
#
loop_
_entity_poly.entity_id
_entity_poly.type
_entity_poly.pdbx_seq_one_letter_code
_entity_poly.pdbx_strand_id
1 'polypeptide(L)'
;MKKKSHSIFAVLALALVIAAAIVVFALIRKYTPSKEHEDLTTYYHLTNSDEVAIVLNNEVTSSKARVIDGHIYIDYDFVHDNLNSRFYWDNNENILLYATTQNLISAQAEQTSYMVTKSSADYGRKIVTINSDTAYIDLDFVKEYSDFKYKHVKDPHRIIITSQWGKYQTATAKKNASLRVRGGIKSPILKEASSKEEVTVIEQGDNWDKVMTKDGIIGYMQKRMLSSVKEKTRKSDFTPDTFAHIKKDYNICMAWHQVTNQSANNAVSSVLANTRGINVLSPTWFYLNDNNGNIANLASLNYVNYCHNQ
;
A
#
# COMPACT_ATOMS: atom_id res chain seq x y z
N MET A 1 -86.92 -7.91 -7.11
CA MET A 1 -85.67 -7.14 -7.42
C MET A 1 -84.57 -7.12 -6.30
N LYS A 2 -84.62 -7.95 -5.29
CA LYS A 2 -83.59 -7.95 -4.21
C LYS A 2 -82.38 -8.85 -4.41
N LYS A 3 -82.39 -9.84 -5.35
CA LYS A 3 -81.24 -10.79 -5.55
C LYS A 3 -80.02 -10.20 -6.28
N LYS A 4 -80.18 -9.15 -7.15
CA LYS A 4 -79.06 -8.55 -7.91
C LYS A 4 -78.11 -7.67 -7.05
N SER A 5 -78.64 -7.11 -5.94
CA SER A 5 -77.83 -6.23 -5.05
C SER A 5 -76.79 -7.03 -4.27
N HIS A 6 -77.09 -8.22 -3.76
CA HIS A 6 -76.15 -9.04 -3.00
C HIS A 6 -74.97 -9.57 -3.87
N SER A 7 -75.21 -9.83 -5.16
CA SER A 7 -74.16 -10.26 -6.10
C SER A 7 -73.14 -9.13 -6.37
N ILE A 8 -73.57 -7.90 -6.49
CA ILE A 8 -72.70 -6.75 -6.73
C ILE A 8 -71.84 -6.46 -5.45
N PHE A 9 -72.43 -6.51 -4.26
CA PHE A 9 -71.69 -6.38 -3.02
C PHE A 9 -70.64 -7.47 -2.84
N ALA A 10 -70.96 -8.75 -3.18
CA ALA A 10 -70.00 -9.83 -3.10
C ALA A 10 -68.84 -9.67 -4.10
N VAL A 11 -69.09 -9.20 -5.32
CA VAL A 11 -68.04 -8.87 -6.30
C VAL A 11 -67.15 -7.71 -5.84
N LEU A 12 -67.74 -6.64 -5.29
CA LEU A 12 -66.99 -5.54 -4.76
C LEU A 12 -66.13 -5.97 -3.54
N ALA A 13 -66.66 -6.75 -2.61
CA ALA A 13 -65.92 -7.30 -1.50
C ALA A 13 -64.76 -8.17 -1.95
N LEU A 14 -64.96 -9.04 -2.94
CA LEU A 14 -63.90 -9.87 -3.53
C LEU A 14 -62.81 -9.03 -4.19
N ALA A 15 -63.19 -8.01 -4.95
CA ALA A 15 -62.25 -7.07 -5.58
C ALA A 15 -61.41 -6.32 -4.53
N LEU A 16 -62.00 -5.95 -3.41
CA LEU A 16 -61.31 -5.25 -2.31
C LEU A 16 -60.32 -6.18 -1.59
N VAL A 17 -60.67 -7.45 -1.39
CA VAL A 17 -59.78 -8.49 -0.83
C VAL A 17 -58.60 -8.74 -1.77
N ILE A 18 -58.82 -8.83 -3.08
CA ILE A 18 -57.77 -8.98 -4.07
C ILE A 18 -56.82 -7.79 -4.07
N ALA A 19 -57.37 -6.57 -4.06
CA ALA A 19 -56.56 -5.35 -3.98
C ALA A 19 -55.73 -5.29 -2.70
N ALA A 20 -56.31 -5.64 -1.54
CA ALA A 20 -55.58 -5.74 -0.27
C ALA A 20 -54.47 -6.80 -0.32
N ALA A 21 -54.74 -7.98 -0.90
CA ALA A 21 -53.73 -9.04 -1.06
C ALA A 21 -52.58 -8.57 -1.96
N ILE A 22 -52.84 -7.85 -3.05
CA ILE A 22 -51.79 -7.29 -3.93
C ILE A 22 -50.93 -6.27 -3.18
N VAL A 23 -51.54 -5.39 -2.39
CA VAL A 23 -50.83 -4.38 -1.57
C VAL A 23 -49.95 -5.09 -0.51
N VAL A 24 -50.50 -6.08 0.19
CA VAL A 24 -49.77 -6.87 1.17
C VAL A 24 -48.61 -7.60 0.51
N PHE A 25 -48.83 -8.23 -0.63
CA PHE A 25 -47.74 -8.90 -1.38
C PHE A 25 -46.66 -7.92 -1.82
N ALA A 26 -47.01 -6.75 -2.34
CA ALA A 26 -46.08 -5.69 -2.72
C ALA A 26 -45.27 -5.19 -1.52
N LEU A 27 -45.90 -5.03 -0.35
CA LEU A 27 -45.22 -4.66 0.89
C LEU A 27 -44.26 -5.74 1.37
N ILE A 28 -44.69 -7.01 1.39
CA ILE A 28 -43.82 -8.14 1.73
C ILE A 28 -42.62 -8.16 0.79
N ARG A 29 -42.84 -8.08 -0.54
CA ARG A 29 -41.75 -8.04 -1.53
C ARG A 29 -40.81 -6.87 -1.29
N LYS A 30 -41.33 -5.68 -0.96
CA LYS A 30 -40.54 -4.47 -0.72
C LYS A 30 -39.66 -4.60 0.54
N TYR A 31 -40.17 -5.17 1.63
CA TYR A 31 -39.50 -5.18 2.93
C TYR A 31 -38.82 -6.51 3.27
N THR A 32 -38.96 -7.57 2.49
CA THR A 32 -38.20 -8.81 2.68
C THR A 32 -36.78 -8.65 2.19
N PRO A 33 -35.73 -8.85 3.04
CA PRO A 33 -34.34 -8.77 2.63
C PRO A 33 -33.98 -9.81 1.55
N SER A 34 -33.09 -9.45 0.64
CA SER A 34 -32.48 -10.42 -0.28
C SER A 34 -31.64 -11.43 0.50
N LYS A 35 -31.71 -12.69 0.06
CA LYS A 35 -30.86 -13.81 0.51
C LYS A 35 -29.78 -14.17 -0.52
N GLU A 36 -29.70 -13.43 -1.62
CA GLU A 36 -28.71 -13.61 -2.65
C GLU A 36 -27.33 -13.28 -2.12
N HIS A 37 -26.37 -14.16 -2.41
CA HIS A 37 -24.97 -13.98 -2.06
C HIS A 37 -24.18 -13.54 -3.29
N GLU A 38 -23.29 -12.58 -3.09
CA GLU A 38 -22.28 -12.20 -4.07
C GLU A 38 -21.08 -13.14 -3.97
N ASP A 39 -20.58 -13.58 -5.10
CA ASP A 39 -19.33 -14.32 -5.16
C ASP A 39 -18.14 -13.40 -4.89
N LEU A 40 -17.28 -13.76 -3.94
CA LEU A 40 -16.14 -12.91 -3.55
C LEU A 40 -15.07 -12.81 -4.64
N THR A 41 -14.94 -13.80 -5.53
CA THR A 41 -14.03 -13.74 -6.68
C THR A 41 -14.49 -12.65 -7.64
N THR A 42 -15.80 -12.63 -7.91
CA THR A 42 -16.43 -11.56 -8.69
C THR A 42 -16.31 -10.20 -8.00
N TYR A 43 -16.58 -10.14 -6.70
CA TYR A 43 -16.49 -8.91 -5.90
C TYR A 43 -15.07 -8.30 -5.92
N TYR A 44 -14.03 -9.12 -5.84
CA TYR A 44 -12.65 -8.68 -5.91
C TYR A 44 -12.11 -8.60 -7.34
N HIS A 45 -12.89 -8.91 -8.38
CA HIS A 45 -12.47 -8.93 -9.78
C HIS A 45 -11.23 -9.80 -10.01
N LEU A 46 -11.21 -11.01 -9.44
CA LEU A 46 -10.15 -11.98 -9.66
C LEU A 46 -10.49 -12.81 -10.89
N THR A 47 -9.54 -12.95 -11.82
CA THR A 47 -9.70 -13.66 -13.08
C THR A 47 -8.92 -14.99 -13.11
N ASN A 48 -7.82 -15.04 -12.36
CA ASN A 48 -6.95 -16.21 -12.29
C ASN A 48 -6.79 -16.69 -10.84
N SER A 49 -6.50 -17.97 -10.67
CA SER A 49 -6.36 -18.58 -9.35
C SER A 49 -5.13 -18.12 -8.56
N ASP A 50 -4.12 -17.59 -9.24
CA ASP A 50 -2.91 -17.03 -8.65
C ASP A 50 -3.04 -15.54 -8.31
N GLU A 51 -4.11 -14.88 -8.77
CA GLU A 51 -4.36 -13.48 -8.44
C GLU A 51 -4.78 -13.31 -6.98
N VAL A 52 -4.28 -12.24 -6.38
CA VAL A 52 -4.54 -11.86 -4.99
C VAL A 52 -5.08 -10.45 -4.93
N ALA A 53 -6.28 -10.29 -4.40
CA ALA A 53 -6.84 -8.96 -4.18
C ALA A 53 -6.04 -8.21 -3.10
N ILE A 54 -5.84 -6.92 -3.29
CA ILE A 54 -5.16 -6.06 -2.32
C ILE A 54 -6.18 -5.16 -1.64
N VAL A 55 -6.26 -5.27 -0.32
CA VAL A 55 -7.00 -4.36 0.55
C VAL A 55 -6.00 -3.52 1.30
N LEU A 56 -5.82 -2.29 0.88
CA LEU A 56 -4.87 -1.34 1.46
C LEU A 56 -5.61 -0.31 2.32
N ASN A 57 -5.27 -0.24 3.61
CA ASN A 57 -5.80 0.77 4.55
C ASN A 57 -7.34 0.91 4.50
N ASN A 58 -8.05 -0.20 4.46
CA ASN A 58 -9.51 -0.33 4.40
C ASN A 58 -10.14 0.01 3.03
N GLU A 59 -9.37 -0.05 1.95
CA GLU A 59 -9.88 0.12 0.57
C GLU A 59 -9.44 -1.05 -0.31
N VAL A 60 -10.33 -1.53 -1.18
CA VAL A 60 -9.99 -2.52 -2.21
C VAL A 60 -9.34 -1.78 -3.37
N THR A 61 -8.10 -2.14 -3.72
CA THR A 61 -7.39 -1.53 -4.84
C THR A 61 -7.72 -2.21 -6.17
N SER A 62 -7.46 -1.53 -7.28
CA SER A 62 -7.55 -2.13 -8.61
C SER A 62 -6.38 -3.07 -8.91
N SER A 63 -5.21 -2.79 -8.32
CA SER A 63 -4.00 -3.62 -8.46
C SER A 63 -4.19 -4.98 -7.81
N LYS A 64 -3.48 -5.98 -8.35
CA LYS A 64 -3.48 -7.35 -7.84
C LYS A 64 -2.06 -7.78 -7.52
N ALA A 65 -1.91 -8.54 -6.44
CA ALA A 65 -0.71 -9.31 -6.16
C ALA A 65 -0.87 -10.73 -6.75
N ARG A 66 0.18 -11.55 -6.63
CA ARG A 66 0.18 -12.94 -7.10
C ARG A 66 0.66 -13.90 -6.03
N VAL A 67 0.15 -15.13 -6.08
CA VAL A 67 0.74 -16.26 -5.35
C VAL A 67 1.69 -16.97 -6.29
N ILE A 68 2.98 -17.01 -5.94
CA ILE A 68 4.02 -17.74 -6.66
C ILE A 68 4.71 -18.66 -5.65
N ASP A 69 4.72 -19.94 -5.90
CA ASP A 69 5.28 -20.97 -5.01
C ASP A 69 4.80 -20.86 -3.54
N GLY A 70 3.54 -20.43 -3.35
CA GLY A 70 2.92 -20.27 -2.04
C GLY A 70 3.23 -18.96 -1.32
N HIS A 71 4.07 -18.10 -1.89
CA HIS A 71 4.43 -16.78 -1.39
C HIS A 71 3.69 -15.66 -2.15
N ILE A 72 3.55 -14.52 -1.51
CA ILE A 72 2.89 -13.36 -2.10
C ILE A 72 3.92 -12.47 -2.77
N TYR A 73 3.70 -12.20 -4.04
CA TYR A 73 4.47 -11.26 -4.84
C TYR A 73 3.60 -10.10 -5.26
N ILE A 74 4.14 -8.90 -5.17
CA ILE A 74 3.41 -7.68 -5.45
C ILE A 74 4.16 -6.85 -6.50
N ASP A 75 3.40 -6.22 -7.40
CA ASP A 75 3.91 -5.34 -8.45
C ASP A 75 4.84 -4.27 -7.88
N TYR A 76 5.99 -4.04 -8.55
CA TYR A 76 6.96 -3.01 -8.16
C TYR A 76 6.35 -1.62 -8.09
N ASP A 77 5.55 -1.21 -9.08
CA ASP A 77 4.94 0.11 -9.10
C ASP A 77 4.00 0.30 -7.90
N PHE A 78 3.26 -0.76 -7.53
CA PHE A 78 2.45 -0.73 -6.33
C PHE A 78 3.30 -0.55 -5.06
N VAL A 79 4.42 -1.27 -4.94
CA VAL A 79 5.35 -1.13 -3.81
C VAL A 79 5.89 0.28 -3.71
N HIS A 80 6.41 0.80 -4.82
CA HIS A 80 6.99 2.13 -4.91
C HIS A 80 5.99 3.22 -4.52
N ASP A 81 4.78 3.17 -5.06
CA ASP A 81 3.79 4.24 -4.91
C ASP A 81 3.03 4.18 -3.58
N ASN A 82 2.86 2.98 -2.99
CA ASN A 82 1.96 2.80 -1.85
C ASN A 82 2.63 2.29 -0.57
N LEU A 83 3.79 1.65 -0.65
CA LEU A 83 4.44 1.03 0.49
C LEU A 83 5.79 1.66 0.83
N ASN A 84 6.70 1.76 -0.15
CA ASN A 84 8.03 2.29 0.08
C ASN A 84 8.70 2.76 -1.23
N SER A 85 8.70 4.06 -1.47
CA SER A 85 9.28 4.69 -2.66
C SER A 85 10.81 4.65 -2.73
N ARG A 86 11.49 4.08 -1.74
CA ARG A 86 12.95 3.90 -1.75
C ARG A 86 13.40 2.65 -2.52
N PHE A 87 12.50 1.73 -2.81
CA PHE A 87 12.79 0.66 -3.76
C PHE A 87 12.92 1.24 -5.16
N TYR A 88 13.97 0.87 -5.86
CA TYR A 88 14.22 1.27 -7.23
C TYR A 88 14.40 0.03 -8.11
N TRP A 89 13.64 -0.04 -9.18
CA TRP A 89 13.74 -1.10 -10.18
C TRP A 89 14.42 -0.58 -11.45
N ASP A 90 15.51 -1.21 -11.84
CA ASP A 90 16.19 -0.95 -13.11
C ASP A 90 15.74 -1.97 -14.15
N ASN A 91 14.91 -1.50 -15.10
CA ASN A 91 14.39 -2.33 -16.18
C ASN A 91 15.47 -2.78 -17.17
N ASN A 92 16.58 -2.06 -17.29
CA ASN A 92 17.64 -2.42 -18.25
C ASN A 92 18.48 -3.57 -17.72
N GLU A 93 18.78 -3.54 -16.44
CA GLU A 93 19.59 -4.54 -15.75
C GLU A 93 18.74 -5.63 -15.07
N ASN A 94 17.42 -5.47 -15.02
CA ASN A 94 16.49 -6.33 -14.27
C ASN A 94 16.91 -6.53 -12.81
N ILE A 95 17.25 -5.46 -12.14
CA ILE A 95 17.76 -5.47 -10.78
C ILE A 95 16.93 -4.56 -9.86
N LEU A 96 16.58 -5.08 -8.69
CA LEU A 96 15.96 -4.30 -7.62
C LEU A 96 17.04 -3.75 -6.71
N LEU A 97 16.99 -2.45 -6.44
CA LEU A 97 17.93 -1.74 -5.57
C LEU A 97 17.20 -1.15 -4.36
N TYR A 98 17.86 -1.22 -3.21
CA TYR A 98 17.40 -0.55 -1.99
C TYR A 98 18.61 -0.07 -1.17
N ALA A 99 18.66 1.22 -0.86
CA ALA A 99 19.74 1.79 -0.06
C ALA A 99 19.31 1.94 1.40
N THR A 100 20.07 1.33 2.31
CA THR A 100 20.01 1.58 3.75
C THR A 100 21.01 2.69 4.12
N THR A 101 21.11 3.02 5.40
CA THR A 101 22.13 3.98 5.88
C THR A 101 23.57 3.49 5.71
N GLN A 102 23.78 2.18 5.58
CA GLN A 102 25.12 1.57 5.56
C GLN A 102 25.37 0.71 4.33
N ASN A 103 24.31 0.18 3.70
CA ASN A 103 24.43 -0.82 2.66
C ASN A 103 23.59 -0.48 1.44
N LEU A 104 24.07 -0.86 0.27
CA LEU A 104 23.26 -1.00 -0.92
C LEU A 104 22.85 -2.47 -1.06
N ILE A 105 21.56 -2.70 -1.11
CA ILE A 105 20.97 -4.01 -1.36
C ILE A 105 20.65 -4.07 -2.85
N SER A 106 21.07 -5.13 -3.53
CA SER A 106 20.76 -5.35 -4.93
C SER A 106 20.36 -6.80 -5.17
N ALA A 107 19.17 -7.00 -5.72
CA ALA A 107 18.59 -8.31 -6.01
C ALA A 107 18.31 -8.42 -7.52
N GLN A 108 19.04 -9.31 -8.19
CA GLN A 108 18.80 -9.65 -9.59
C GLN A 108 17.50 -10.44 -9.71
N ALA A 109 16.68 -10.12 -10.71
CA ALA A 109 15.47 -10.89 -10.97
C ALA A 109 15.77 -12.37 -11.18
N GLU A 110 14.83 -13.23 -10.82
CA GLU A 110 14.86 -14.67 -10.95
C GLU A 110 15.96 -15.39 -10.13
N GLN A 111 16.68 -14.64 -9.25
CA GLN A 111 17.70 -15.21 -8.36
C GLN A 111 17.21 -15.32 -6.92
N THR A 112 17.73 -16.29 -6.17
CA THR A 112 17.48 -16.45 -4.73
C THR A 112 18.49 -15.71 -3.89
N SER A 113 19.68 -15.44 -4.46
CA SER A 113 20.74 -14.67 -3.82
C SER A 113 20.65 -13.19 -4.16
N TYR A 114 21.10 -12.36 -3.24
CA TYR A 114 21.19 -10.92 -3.42
C TYR A 114 22.48 -10.38 -2.80
N MET A 115 22.87 -9.18 -3.17
CA MET A 115 24.05 -8.52 -2.65
C MET A 115 23.69 -7.53 -1.56
N VAL A 116 24.46 -7.50 -0.50
CA VAL A 116 24.48 -6.48 0.55
C VAL A 116 25.82 -5.77 0.44
N THR A 117 25.86 -4.67 -0.29
CA THR A 117 27.08 -3.94 -0.70
C THR A 117 28.02 -4.86 -1.49
N LYS A 118 29.00 -5.51 -0.86
CA LYS A 118 29.98 -6.41 -1.48
C LYS A 118 29.83 -7.87 -1.07
N SER A 119 28.89 -8.18 -0.18
CA SER A 119 28.67 -9.51 0.36
C SER A 119 27.41 -10.13 -0.26
N SER A 120 27.50 -11.41 -0.64
CA SER A 120 26.33 -12.15 -1.11
C SER A 120 25.58 -12.74 0.08
N ALA A 121 24.26 -12.69 0.01
CA ALA A 121 23.33 -13.36 0.92
C ALA A 121 22.33 -14.21 0.13
N ASP A 122 21.84 -15.30 0.70
CA ASP A 122 20.79 -16.13 0.09
C ASP A 122 19.47 -15.89 0.85
N TYR A 123 18.43 -15.53 0.10
CA TYR A 123 17.08 -15.34 0.64
C TYR A 123 16.27 -16.64 0.68
N GLY A 124 16.76 -17.69 0.00
CA GLY A 124 16.13 -19.00 -0.04
C GLY A 124 14.95 -19.11 -1.05
N ARG A 125 14.54 -18.01 -1.67
CA ARG A 125 13.57 -17.94 -2.78
C ARG A 125 13.81 -16.70 -3.61
N LYS A 126 13.19 -16.63 -4.79
CA LYS A 126 13.32 -15.45 -5.66
C LYS A 126 12.79 -14.20 -4.95
N ILE A 127 13.59 -13.14 -4.91
CA ILE A 127 13.15 -11.84 -4.36
C ILE A 127 12.30 -11.11 -5.39
N VAL A 128 12.72 -11.15 -6.66
CA VAL A 128 12.00 -10.54 -7.78
C VAL A 128 11.76 -11.59 -8.86
N THR A 129 10.55 -11.61 -9.40
CA THR A 129 10.20 -12.39 -10.59
C THR A 129 9.55 -11.48 -11.62
N ILE A 130 9.77 -11.79 -12.91
CA ILE A 130 9.20 -11.01 -14.02
C ILE A 130 8.06 -11.81 -14.65
N ASN A 131 6.90 -11.18 -14.78
CA ASN A 131 5.76 -11.75 -15.47
C ASN A 131 5.17 -10.72 -16.44
N SER A 132 5.15 -11.01 -17.74
CA SER A 132 4.64 -10.11 -18.79
C SER A 132 5.19 -8.68 -18.66
N ASP A 133 6.52 -8.57 -18.57
CA ASP A 133 7.29 -7.31 -18.43
C ASP A 133 7.07 -6.54 -17.13
N THR A 134 6.31 -7.11 -16.18
CA THR A 134 6.11 -6.53 -14.86
C THR A 134 6.99 -7.23 -13.82
N ALA A 135 7.72 -6.45 -13.04
CA ALA A 135 8.50 -6.95 -11.91
C ALA A 135 7.60 -7.13 -10.69
N TYR A 136 7.54 -8.33 -10.16
CA TYR A 136 6.85 -8.67 -8.92
C TYR A 136 7.87 -8.95 -7.83
N ILE A 137 7.72 -8.30 -6.68
CA ILE A 137 8.64 -8.41 -5.54
C ILE A 137 7.99 -9.23 -4.44
N ASP A 138 8.74 -10.14 -3.83
CA ASP A 138 8.30 -10.87 -2.64
C ASP A 138 7.87 -9.92 -1.53
N LEU A 139 6.64 -10.07 -1.04
CA LEU A 139 6.05 -9.12 -0.08
C LEU A 139 6.74 -9.17 1.29
N ASP A 140 7.27 -10.33 1.69
CA ASP A 140 8.03 -10.44 2.94
C ASP A 140 9.35 -9.69 2.85
N PHE A 141 10.02 -9.75 1.67
CA PHE A 141 11.23 -8.95 1.44
C PHE A 141 10.94 -7.45 1.51
N VAL A 142 9.84 -7.00 0.89
CA VAL A 142 9.42 -5.59 0.99
C VAL A 142 9.15 -5.20 2.43
N LYS A 143 8.56 -6.09 3.22
CA LYS A 143 8.20 -5.85 4.62
C LYS A 143 9.43 -5.67 5.52
N GLU A 144 10.56 -6.31 5.22
CA GLU A 144 11.80 -6.12 5.98
C GLU A 144 12.28 -4.66 6.02
N TYR A 145 11.96 -3.90 4.95
CA TYR A 145 12.42 -2.52 4.77
C TYR A 145 11.30 -1.48 4.81
N SER A 146 10.07 -1.88 5.17
CA SER A 146 8.89 -1.01 5.02
C SER A 146 7.96 -1.09 6.23
N ASP A 147 7.38 0.07 6.57
CA ASP A 147 6.48 0.19 7.71
C ASP A 147 5.05 -0.19 7.34
N PHE A 148 4.77 -1.48 7.23
CA PHE A 148 3.43 -2.01 7.10
C PHE A 148 3.28 -3.38 7.76
N LYS A 149 2.04 -3.77 8.01
CA LYS A 149 1.65 -5.13 8.38
C LYS A 149 0.71 -5.68 7.33
N TYR A 150 0.77 -6.98 7.08
CA TYR A 150 -0.19 -7.61 6.21
C TYR A 150 -0.69 -8.94 6.74
N LYS A 151 -1.87 -9.34 6.26
CA LYS A 151 -2.47 -10.65 6.50
C LYS A 151 -2.93 -11.23 5.17
N HIS A 152 -2.55 -12.46 4.88
CA HIS A 152 -3.03 -13.20 3.73
C HIS A 152 -4.25 -14.07 4.12
N VAL A 153 -5.30 -14.02 3.31
CA VAL A 153 -6.49 -14.87 3.38
C VAL A 153 -6.61 -15.62 2.05
N LYS A 154 -6.81 -16.93 2.09
CA LYS A 154 -6.65 -17.81 0.93
C LYS A 154 -7.91 -18.01 0.10
N ASP A 155 -9.09 -17.75 0.63
CA ASP A 155 -10.35 -18.08 -0.03
C ASP A 155 -11.33 -16.89 -0.07
N PRO A 156 -11.46 -16.22 -1.27
CA PRO A 156 -10.46 -16.16 -2.33
C PRO A 156 -9.18 -15.47 -1.87
N HIS A 157 -8.09 -15.63 -2.60
CA HIS A 157 -6.82 -15.03 -2.25
C HIS A 157 -6.92 -13.50 -2.14
N ARG A 158 -6.59 -12.97 -0.97
CA ARG A 158 -6.49 -11.52 -0.71
C ARG A 158 -5.50 -11.21 0.39
N ILE A 159 -4.86 -10.08 0.28
CA ILE A 159 -3.99 -9.53 1.33
C ILE A 159 -4.61 -8.24 1.89
N ILE A 160 -4.52 -8.13 3.21
CA ILE A 160 -4.98 -6.94 3.93
C ILE A 160 -3.73 -6.24 4.43
N ILE A 161 -3.40 -5.10 3.82
CA ILE A 161 -2.21 -4.31 4.14
C ILE A 161 -2.63 -3.12 5.00
N THR A 162 -1.92 -2.91 6.09
CA THR A 162 -2.05 -1.74 6.96
C THR A 162 -0.70 -1.03 7.01
N SER A 163 -0.64 0.19 6.48
CA SER A 163 0.52 1.10 6.50
C SER A 163 0.20 2.45 7.17
N GLN A 164 -1.05 2.62 7.61
CA GLN A 164 -1.50 3.79 8.35
C GLN A 164 -1.69 3.45 9.82
N TRP A 165 -1.04 4.22 10.68
CA TRP A 165 -1.02 4.04 12.13
C TRP A 165 -1.85 5.12 12.83
N GLY A 166 -2.19 4.88 14.10
CA GLY A 166 -2.99 5.80 14.89
C GLY A 166 -4.40 5.29 15.18
N LYS A 167 -5.32 6.20 15.36
CA LYS A 167 -6.69 5.91 15.78
C LYS A 167 -7.53 5.35 14.64
N TYR A 168 -8.35 4.36 14.94
CA TYR A 168 -9.34 3.79 14.03
C TYR A 168 -10.59 3.38 14.80
N GLN A 169 -11.70 3.25 14.10
CA GLN A 169 -13.00 2.96 14.70
C GLN A 169 -13.37 1.48 14.53
N THR A 170 -13.95 0.91 15.57
CA THR A 170 -14.47 -0.46 15.57
C THR A 170 -15.88 -0.51 16.14
N ALA A 171 -16.63 -1.50 15.70
CA ALA A 171 -17.91 -1.87 16.30
C ALA A 171 -18.02 -3.40 16.36
N THR A 172 -18.97 -3.90 17.12
CA THR A 172 -19.22 -5.33 17.27
C THR A 172 -20.63 -5.66 16.81
N ALA A 173 -20.79 -6.72 16.03
CA ALA A 173 -22.10 -7.20 15.65
C ALA A 173 -22.88 -7.67 16.90
N LYS A 174 -24.06 -7.10 17.15
CA LYS A 174 -24.90 -7.46 18.32
C LYS A 174 -25.48 -8.87 18.21
N LYS A 175 -25.74 -9.29 16.97
CA LYS A 175 -26.24 -10.62 16.58
C LYS A 175 -25.74 -10.94 15.16
N ASN A 176 -26.05 -12.12 14.65
CA ASN A 176 -25.73 -12.44 13.26
C ASN A 176 -26.34 -11.38 12.33
N ALA A 177 -25.52 -10.87 11.42
CA ALA A 177 -25.87 -9.76 10.56
C ALA A 177 -25.20 -9.90 9.18
N SER A 178 -25.96 -9.59 8.14
CA SER A 178 -25.45 -9.65 6.75
C SER A 178 -24.61 -8.40 6.46
N LEU A 179 -23.38 -8.62 5.98
CA LEU A 179 -22.55 -7.63 5.32
C LEU A 179 -22.92 -7.65 3.83
N ARG A 180 -23.31 -6.51 3.26
CA ARG A 180 -23.86 -6.41 1.90
C ARG A 180 -22.98 -5.54 1.02
N VAL A 181 -23.07 -5.75 -0.29
CA VAL A 181 -22.33 -4.97 -1.30
C VAL A 181 -22.65 -3.47 -1.21
N ARG A 182 -23.90 -3.13 -0.93
CA ARG A 182 -24.39 -1.73 -0.80
C ARG A 182 -25.31 -1.58 0.39
N GLY A 183 -25.51 -0.35 0.85
CA GLY A 183 -26.41 0.00 1.92
C GLY A 183 -27.89 -0.18 1.55
N GLY A 184 -28.40 -1.41 1.66
CA GLY A 184 -29.79 -1.72 1.35
C GLY A 184 -30.14 -3.19 1.55
N ILE A 185 -31.37 -3.46 2.05
CA ILE A 185 -31.81 -4.84 2.31
C ILE A 185 -31.95 -5.72 1.06
N LYS A 186 -31.97 -5.11 -0.12
CA LYS A 186 -32.07 -5.81 -1.43
C LYS A 186 -30.69 -6.09 -2.05
N SER A 187 -29.64 -5.46 -1.53
CA SER A 187 -28.28 -5.70 -2.02
C SER A 187 -27.81 -7.13 -1.69
N PRO A 188 -27.04 -7.79 -2.58
CA PRO A 188 -26.46 -9.08 -2.31
C PRO A 188 -25.59 -9.11 -1.03
N ILE A 189 -25.49 -10.27 -0.42
CA ILE A 189 -24.74 -10.52 0.79
C ILE A 189 -23.32 -10.94 0.41
N LEU A 190 -22.31 -10.25 0.95
CA LEU A 190 -20.90 -10.62 0.83
C LEU A 190 -20.51 -11.66 1.89
N LYS A 191 -21.02 -11.48 3.11
CA LYS A 191 -20.70 -12.34 4.25
C LYS A 191 -21.79 -12.23 5.32
N GLU A 192 -22.02 -13.32 6.02
CA GLU A 192 -22.77 -13.31 7.27
C GLU A 192 -21.78 -13.15 8.43
N ALA A 193 -21.82 -12.00 9.09
CA ALA A 193 -21.05 -11.76 10.31
C ALA A 193 -21.72 -12.44 11.51
N SER A 194 -20.93 -13.14 12.30
CA SER A 194 -21.41 -13.79 13.51
C SER A 194 -21.67 -12.78 14.65
N SER A 195 -22.52 -13.16 15.58
CA SER A 195 -22.69 -12.41 16.83
C SER A 195 -21.34 -12.20 17.53
N LYS A 196 -21.09 -11.00 18.04
CA LYS A 196 -19.82 -10.56 18.65
C LYS A 196 -18.62 -10.45 17.70
N GLU A 197 -18.78 -10.66 16.39
CA GLU A 197 -17.73 -10.38 15.43
C GLU A 197 -17.41 -8.88 15.44
N GLU A 198 -16.12 -8.54 15.60
CA GLU A 198 -15.64 -7.16 15.54
C GLU A 198 -15.34 -6.77 14.09
N VAL A 199 -15.78 -5.59 13.71
CA VAL A 199 -15.53 -5.00 12.40
C VAL A 199 -14.85 -3.64 12.54
N THR A 200 -14.04 -3.25 11.59
CA THR A 200 -13.53 -1.88 11.45
C THR A 200 -14.62 -1.03 10.81
N VAL A 201 -14.97 0.10 11.42
CA VAL A 201 -15.92 1.06 10.85
C VAL A 201 -15.15 2.06 10.00
N ILE A 202 -15.46 2.07 8.71
CA ILE A 202 -14.82 2.94 7.71
C ILE A 202 -15.57 4.25 7.60
N GLU A 203 -16.89 4.15 7.49
CA GLU A 203 -17.79 5.30 7.34
C GLU A 203 -19.09 5.04 8.09
N GLN A 204 -19.57 6.04 8.82
CA GLN A 204 -20.85 6.00 9.52
C GLN A 204 -21.92 6.70 8.68
N GLY A 205 -22.95 5.96 8.28
CA GLY A 205 -24.12 6.52 7.60
C GLY A 205 -25.34 6.62 8.52
N ASP A 206 -26.48 7.00 7.96
CA ASP A 206 -27.73 7.12 8.74
C ASP A 206 -28.27 5.76 9.19
N ASN A 207 -28.40 4.81 8.27
CA ASN A 207 -28.99 3.49 8.50
C ASN A 207 -28.02 2.33 8.24
N TRP A 208 -26.95 2.57 7.52
CA TRP A 208 -25.93 1.60 7.11
C TRP A 208 -24.55 2.18 7.29
N ASP A 209 -23.69 1.45 8.01
CA ASP A 209 -22.28 1.80 8.15
C ASP A 209 -21.46 0.97 7.14
N LYS A 210 -20.47 1.61 6.49
CA LYS A 210 -19.46 0.91 5.69
C LYS A 210 -18.43 0.33 6.64
N VAL A 211 -18.23 -0.96 6.58
CA VAL A 211 -17.35 -1.66 7.53
C VAL A 211 -16.47 -2.66 6.82
N MET A 212 -15.35 -3.02 7.45
CA MET A 212 -14.46 -4.09 7.01
C MET A 212 -14.38 -5.17 8.09
N THR A 213 -14.52 -6.42 7.69
CA THR A 213 -14.32 -7.59 8.55
C THR A 213 -12.83 -7.90 8.75
N LYS A 214 -12.48 -8.74 9.73
CA LYS A 214 -11.08 -9.15 10.01
C LYS A 214 -10.42 -9.93 8.87
N ASP A 215 -11.20 -10.45 7.96
CA ASP A 215 -10.76 -11.14 6.75
C ASP A 215 -10.79 -10.23 5.51
N GLY A 216 -10.95 -8.91 5.69
CA GLY A 216 -10.75 -7.89 4.66
C GLY A 216 -11.95 -7.66 3.74
N ILE A 217 -13.12 -8.24 4.02
CA ILE A 217 -14.32 -8.00 3.22
C ILE A 217 -14.91 -6.65 3.63
N ILE A 218 -15.04 -5.75 2.66
CA ILE A 218 -15.59 -4.41 2.85
C ILE A 218 -17.02 -4.39 2.31
N GLY A 219 -17.94 -3.84 3.08
CA GLY A 219 -19.34 -3.76 2.67
C GLY A 219 -20.14 -2.92 3.66
N TYR A 220 -21.45 -3.07 3.57
CA TYR A 220 -22.39 -2.29 4.37
C TYR A 220 -23.15 -3.19 5.35
N MET A 221 -23.17 -2.79 6.60
CA MET A 221 -23.95 -3.45 7.67
C MET A 221 -24.97 -2.46 8.25
N GLN A 222 -26.16 -2.96 8.59
CA GLN A 222 -27.17 -2.10 9.23
C GLN A 222 -26.65 -1.57 10.56
N LYS A 223 -26.67 -0.25 10.74
CA LYS A 223 -26.22 0.44 11.96
C LYS A 223 -26.84 -0.12 13.23
N ARG A 224 -28.15 -0.43 13.20
CA ARG A 224 -28.87 -1.03 14.35
C ARG A 224 -28.32 -2.40 14.78
N MET A 225 -27.60 -3.09 13.88
CA MET A 225 -26.99 -4.41 14.13
C MET A 225 -25.62 -4.27 14.77
N LEU A 226 -25.03 -3.09 14.78
CA LEU A 226 -23.73 -2.78 15.35
C LEU A 226 -23.88 -2.21 16.77
N SER A 227 -22.89 -2.49 17.62
CA SER A 227 -22.73 -1.80 18.90
C SER A 227 -22.41 -0.31 18.70
N SER A 228 -22.31 0.45 19.77
CA SER A 228 -21.66 1.77 19.73
C SER A 228 -20.23 1.64 19.21
N VAL A 229 -19.84 2.61 18.39
CA VAL A 229 -18.48 2.69 17.84
C VAL A 229 -17.49 2.97 18.97
N LYS A 230 -16.36 2.26 18.93
CA LYS A 230 -15.24 2.40 19.86
C LYS A 230 -14.00 2.80 19.11
N GLU A 231 -13.21 3.67 19.69
CA GLU A 231 -11.89 4.03 19.16
C GLU A 231 -10.84 3.05 19.66
N LYS A 232 -9.98 2.59 18.76
CA LYS A 232 -8.77 1.80 19.03
C LYS A 232 -7.56 2.46 18.39
N THR A 233 -6.37 2.08 18.82
CA THR A 233 -5.12 2.59 18.27
C THR A 233 -4.29 1.45 17.67
N ARG A 234 -3.84 1.62 16.43
CA ARG A 234 -2.82 0.78 15.80
C ARG A 234 -1.46 1.45 15.95
N LYS A 235 -0.44 0.66 16.24
CA LYS A 235 0.93 1.15 16.36
C LYS A 235 1.82 0.42 15.38
N SER A 236 2.78 1.16 14.80
CA SER A 236 3.90 0.58 14.10
C SER A 236 4.83 -0.10 15.11
N ASP A 237 5.47 -1.18 14.68
CA ASP A 237 6.61 -1.84 15.32
C ASP A 237 7.87 -1.75 14.46
N PHE A 238 7.81 -1.05 13.33
CA PHE A 238 8.92 -0.82 12.43
C PHE A 238 9.83 0.31 12.96
N THR A 239 11.13 0.10 12.90
CA THR A 239 12.12 1.12 13.22
C THR A 239 12.78 1.57 11.91
N PRO A 240 12.47 2.78 11.40
CA PRO A 240 13.05 3.26 10.16
C PRO A 240 14.54 3.56 10.33
N ASP A 241 15.28 3.42 9.24
CA ASP A 241 16.65 3.91 9.16
C ASP A 241 16.72 5.42 9.45
N THR A 242 17.69 5.80 10.26
CA THR A 242 17.94 7.22 10.54
C THR A 242 19.10 7.70 9.67
N PHE A 243 18.79 8.54 8.68
CA PHE A 243 19.80 9.17 7.83
C PHE A 243 20.31 10.44 8.48
N ALA A 244 21.63 10.53 8.66
CA ALA A 244 22.25 11.76 9.12
C ALA A 244 22.26 12.79 7.99
N HIS A 245 21.63 13.92 8.21
CA HIS A 245 21.66 15.07 7.29
C HIS A 245 22.55 16.14 7.89
N ILE A 246 23.72 16.36 7.28
CA ILE A 246 24.59 17.48 7.66
C ILE A 246 24.01 18.74 6.99
N LYS A 247 23.33 19.55 7.78
CA LYS A 247 22.84 20.86 7.34
C LYS A 247 23.77 21.95 7.86
N LYS A 248 24.08 22.94 7.02
CA LYS A 248 24.70 24.19 7.42
C LYS A 248 23.61 25.22 7.71
N ASP A 249 23.85 26.09 8.64
CA ASP A 249 22.98 27.22 9.02
C ASP A 249 23.13 28.46 8.10
N TYR A 250 23.90 28.29 7.04
CA TYR A 250 24.16 29.31 6.04
C TYR A 250 24.00 28.76 4.61
N ASN A 251 23.80 29.67 3.66
CA ASN A 251 23.73 29.31 2.25
C ASN A 251 25.09 28.86 1.72
N ILE A 252 25.14 27.69 1.07
CA ILE A 252 26.35 27.18 0.44
C ILE A 252 26.51 27.85 -0.93
N CYS A 253 27.61 28.56 -1.11
CA CYS A 253 28.09 29.04 -2.39
C CYS A 253 29.37 28.29 -2.75
N MET A 254 29.23 27.26 -3.60
CA MET A 254 30.31 26.34 -3.92
C MET A 254 30.85 26.57 -5.31
N ALA A 255 32.19 26.48 -5.45
CA ALA A 255 32.88 26.47 -6.74
C ALA A 255 33.75 25.23 -6.89
N TRP A 256 33.88 24.70 -8.11
CA TRP A 256 34.84 23.67 -8.46
C TRP A 256 36.14 24.35 -8.93
N HIS A 257 37.26 23.89 -8.36
CA HIS A 257 38.58 24.31 -8.80
C HIS A 257 39.26 23.15 -9.54
N GLN A 258 39.53 23.35 -10.82
CA GLN A 258 40.20 22.33 -11.63
C GLN A 258 41.69 22.23 -11.25
N VAL A 259 42.07 21.12 -10.66
CA VAL A 259 43.45 20.76 -10.30
C VAL A 259 43.89 19.60 -11.19
N THR A 260 44.80 19.89 -12.14
CA THR A 260 45.25 18.91 -13.15
C THR A 260 46.54 18.18 -12.79
N ASN A 261 47.32 18.72 -11.85
CA ASN A 261 48.55 18.15 -11.33
C ASN A 261 48.84 18.68 -9.94
N GLN A 262 49.82 18.09 -9.25
CA GLN A 262 50.15 18.44 -7.87
C GLN A 262 50.55 19.92 -7.70
N SER A 263 51.25 20.51 -8.68
CA SER A 263 51.70 21.91 -8.63
C SER A 263 50.56 22.91 -8.82
N ALA A 264 49.48 22.52 -9.49
CA ALA A 264 48.30 23.38 -9.68
C ALA A 264 47.60 23.73 -8.37
N ASN A 265 47.82 22.98 -7.29
CA ASN A 265 47.32 23.31 -5.95
C ASN A 265 47.82 24.69 -5.48
N ASN A 266 49.02 25.10 -5.89
CA ASN A 266 49.61 26.38 -5.48
C ASN A 266 48.89 27.58 -6.05
N ALA A 267 48.05 27.42 -7.09
CA ALA A 267 47.26 28.48 -7.68
C ALA A 267 46.03 28.89 -6.87
N VAL A 268 45.69 28.19 -5.79
CA VAL A 268 44.48 28.46 -5.00
C VAL A 268 44.38 29.89 -4.53
N SER A 269 45.46 30.48 -4.05
CA SER A 269 45.47 31.86 -3.54
C SER A 269 45.16 32.86 -4.66
N SER A 270 45.75 32.71 -5.85
CA SER A 270 45.49 33.59 -7.00
C SER A 270 44.07 33.40 -7.58
N VAL A 271 43.55 32.18 -7.57
CA VAL A 271 42.17 31.89 -8.01
C VAL A 271 41.17 32.54 -7.08
N LEU A 272 41.38 32.46 -5.77
CA LEU A 272 40.47 33.04 -4.79
C LEU A 272 40.59 34.56 -4.61
N ALA A 273 41.73 35.16 -4.96
CA ALA A 273 41.96 36.58 -4.81
C ALA A 273 40.90 37.47 -5.50
N ASN A 274 40.34 37.00 -6.61
CA ASN A 274 39.34 37.72 -7.42
C ASN A 274 37.92 37.14 -7.24
N THR A 275 37.68 36.26 -6.30
CA THR A 275 36.36 35.71 -6.03
C THR A 275 35.76 36.27 -4.76
N ARG A 276 34.42 36.35 -4.71
CA ARG A 276 33.70 36.80 -3.52
C ARG A 276 32.48 35.93 -3.29
N GLY A 277 32.16 35.67 -2.02
CA GLY A 277 30.95 34.97 -1.61
C GLY A 277 31.06 33.46 -1.72
N ILE A 278 32.17 32.90 -2.17
CA ILE A 278 32.42 31.45 -2.13
C ILE A 278 32.77 31.04 -0.71
N ASN A 279 32.07 30.07 -0.17
CA ASN A 279 32.33 29.53 1.17
C ASN A 279 32.59 27.99 1.17
N VAL A 280 32.50 27.37 0.01
CA VAL A 280 32.90 25.96 -0.19
C VAL A 280 33.68 25.87 -1.49
N LEU A 281 34.83 25.19 -1.44
CA LEU A 281 35.65 24.94 -2.62
C LEU A 281 35.82 23.42 -2.80
N SER A 282 35.52 22.92 -4.00
CA SER A 282 35.63 21.52 -4.36
C SER A 282 36.70 21.33 -5.46
N PRO A 283 37.94 21.00 -5.09
CA PRO A 283 39.00 20.77 -6.06
C PRO A 283 38.86 19.38 -6.72
N THR A 284 39.21 19.28 -8.00
CA THR A 284 39.15 18.02 -8.77
C THR A 284 40.38 17.15 -8.49
N TRP A 285 40.53 16.69 -7.26
CA TRP A 285 41.73 15.97 -6.82
C TRP A 285 41.75 14.48 -7.16
N PHE A 286 40.58 13.88 -7.34
CA PHE A 286 40.44 12.46 -7.52
C PHE A 286 39.97 12.15 -8.93
N TYR A 287 40.68 11.22 -9.60
CA TYR A 287 40.30 10.77 -10.95
C TYR A 287 40.66 9.31 -11.13
N LEU A 288 39.99 8.62 -12.05
CA LEU A 288 40.32 7.24 -12.43
C LEU A 288 41.71 7.22 -13.09
N ASN A 289 42.62 6.45 -12.52
CA ASN A 289 44.00 6.35 -12.98
C ASN A 289 44.21 5.26 -14.04
N ASP A 290 43.38 4.23 -14.00
CA ASP A 290 43.43 3.11 -14.93
C ASP A 290 42.07 2.42 -15.10
N ASN A 291 42.00 1.42 -16.00
CA ASN A 291 40.78 0.66 -16.27
C ASN A 291 40.40 -0.36 -15.14
N ASN A 292 41.21 -0.52 -14.11
CA ASN A 292 40.93 -1.38 -12.98
C ASN A 292 40.21 -0.64 -11.84
N GLY A 293 39.88 0.65 -12.04
CA GLY A 293 39.17 1.46 -11.05
C GLY A 293 40.11 2.06 -9.97
N ASN A 294 41.42 2.06 -10.17
CA ASN A 294 42.35 2.71 -9.28
C ASN A 294 42.19 4.24 -9.35
N ILE A 295 42.21 4.89 -8.19
CA ILE A 295 42.04 6.35 -8.08
C ILE A 295 43.40 6.99 -7.85
N ALA A 296 43.73 7.97 -8.68
CA ALA A 296 44.82 8.90 -8.43
C ALA A 296 44.37 10.02 -7.51
N ASN A 297 45.29 10.55 -6.71
CA ASN A 297 45.04 11.56 -5.70
C ASN A 297 46.00 12.75 -5.83
N LEU A 298 45.46 13.94 -6.04
CA LEU A 298 46.18 15.20 -6.06
C LEU A 298 45.96 16.07 -4.82
N ALA A 299 45.32 15.53 -3.77
CA ALA A 299 45.00 16.32 -2.56
C ALA A 299 46.25 16.96 -1.94
N SER A 300 46.05 18.16 -1.42
CA SER A 300 47.12 18.97 -0.81
C SER A 300 46.64 19.53 0.55
N LEU A 301 47.36 19.17 1.61
CA LEU A 301 47.11 19.71 2.95
C LEU A 301 47.29 21.24 3.01
N ASN A 302 48.28 21.74 2.30
CA ASN A 302 48.53 23.21 2.22
C ASN A 302 47.35 23.94 1.59
N TYR A 303 46.73 23.36 0.57
CA TYR A 303 45.51 23.89 -0.06
C TYR A 303 44.36 23.93 0.95
N VAL A 304 44.12 22.80 1.66
CA VAL A 304 43.07 22.76 2.69
C VAL A 304 43.28 23.79 3.76
N ASN A 305 44.50 23.87 4.32
CA ASN A 305 44.82 24.81 5.36
C ASN A 305 44.66 26.27 4.88
N TYR A 306 45.06 26.59 3.65
CA TYR A 306 44.83 27.91 3.06
C TYR A 306 43.33 28.24 3.02
N CYS A 307 42.49 27.37 2.49
CA CYS A 307 41.06 27.60 2.39
C CYS A 307 40.37 27.76 3.76
N HIS A 308 40.77 26.95 4.76
CA HIS A 308 40.20 27.05 6.11
C HIS A 308 40.61 28.31 6.89
N ASN A 309 41.65 29.00 6.45
CA ASN A 309 42.12 30.23 7.07
C ASN A 309 41.57 31.53 6.41
N GLN A 310 40.70 31.38 5.38
CA GLN A 310 40.03 32.52 4.73
C GLN A 310 38.67 32.79 5.35
#